data_d5e752530e6a8937f5b3eb63385c2b9d
#
_entry.id   d5e752530e6a8937f5b3eb63385c2b9d
#
_cell.length_a   1.000
_cell.length_b   1.000
_cell.length_c   1.000
_cell.angle_alpha   90.00
_cell.angle_beta   90.00
_cell.angle_gamma   90.00
#
_symmetry.space_group_name_H-M   'P 1'
#
loop_
_entity.id
_entity.type
_entity.pdbx_description
1 polymer ?
#
loop_
_entity_poly.entity_id
_entity_poly.type
_entity_poly.pdbx_seq_one_letter_code
_entity_poly.pdbx_strand_id
1 'polypeptide(L)'
;MKVNILGTEYTIKTVKISECEMLQKEHWAGCCSEESKEIIVADISEESYFPYMNDEEKETFRKKILRHEIIHAFLNESGLSDSSSTPDGGWAKHEEMIDWFAIQSPKIFQAFKEVGCL
;
A
#
# COMPACT_ATOMS: atom_id res chain seq x y z
N MET A 1 9.56 2.75 -10.79
CA MET A 1 10.33 2.17 -9.68
C MET A 1 9.91 0.71 -9.52
N LYS A 2 10.80 -0.14 -9.05
CA LYS A 2 10.53 -1.58 -8.91
C LYS A 2 10.86 -2.05 -7.50
N VAL A 3 10.17 -3.08 -7.04
CA VAL A 3 10.41 -3.71 -5.74
C VAL A 3 10.30 -5.23 -5.87
N ASN A 4 11.19 -5.97 -5.21
CA ASN A 4 11.10 -7.42 -5.14
C ASN A 4 10.22 -7.82 -3.96
N ILE A 5 9.19 -8.61 -4.25
CA ILE A 5 8.24 -9.14 -3.27
C ILE A 5 8.34 -10.67 -3.31
N LEU A 6 9.02 -11.25 -2.36
CA LEU A 6 9.19 -12.72 -2.24
C LEU A 6 9.70 -13.38 -3.52
N GLY A 7 10.60 -12.72 -4.25
CA GLY A 7 11.14 -13.22 -5.51
C GLY A 7 10.43 -12.73 -6.77
N THR A 8 9.27 -12.10 -6.66
CA THR A 8 8.51 -11.53 -7.78
C THR A 8 8.75 -10.02 -7.88
N GLU A 9 9.04 -9.54 -9.06
CA GLU A 9 9.24 -8.11 -9.31
C GLU A 9 7.90 -7.40 -9.54
N TYR A 10 7.60 -6.41 -8.72
CA TYR A 10 6.47 -5.50 -8.88
C TYR A 10 6.94 -4.15 -9.40
N THR A 11 6.16 -3.57 -10.31
CA THR A 11 6.37 -2.21 -10.82
C THR A 11 5.52 -1.22 -10.03
N ILE A 12 6.15 -0.18 -9.48
CA ILE A 12 5.45 0.90 -8.77
C ILE A 12 5.28 2.08 -9.71
N LYS A 13 4.04 2.53 -9.88
CA LYS A 13 3.65 3.66 -10.72
C LYS A 13 2.97 4.74 -9.89
N THR A 14 3.35 5.99 -10.13
CA THR A 14 2.61 7.15 -9.61
C THR A 14 1.73 7.69 -10.72
N VAL A 15 0.43 7.84 -10.46
CA VAL A 15 -0.56 8.28 -11.42
C VAL A 15 -1.41 9.40 -10.84
N LYS A 16 -1.84 10.33 -11.69
CA LYS A 16 -2.82 11.33 -11.31
C LYS A 16 -4.19 10.69 -11.17
N ILE A 17 -4.91 11.02 -10.09
CA ILE A 17 -6.28 10.54 -9.90
C ILE A 17 -7.17 10.99 -11.04
N SER A 18 -7.00 12.24 -11.50
CA SER A 18 -7.73 12.79 -12.67
C SER A 18 -7.55 12.00 -13.96
N GLU A 19 -6.48 11.22 -14.08
CA GLU A 19 -6.15 10.40 -15.25
C GLU A 19 -6.39 8.89 -15.02
N CYS A 20 -6.89 8.50 -13.85
CA CYS A 20 -7.12 7.10 -13.47
C CYS A 20 -8.57 6.88 -13.03
N GLU A 21 -9.40 6.38 -13.97
CA GLU A 21 -10.82 6.15 -13.73
C GLU A 21 -11.09 5.24 -12.52
N MET A 22 -10.27 4.21 -12.32
CA MET A 22 -10.40 3.27 -11.22
C MET A 22 -10.22 3.97 -9.87
N LEU A 23 -9.17 4.80 -9.70
CA LEU A 23 -8.94 5.53 -8.46
C LEU A 23 -10.06 6.53 -8.17
N GLN A 24 -10.58 7.20 -9.21
CA GLN A 24 -11.71 8.11 -9.07
C GLN A 24 -12.97 7.40 -8.60
N LYS A 25 -13.32 6.33 -9.30
CA LYS A 25 -14.57 5.57 -9.07
C LYS A 25 -14.61 4.93 -7.69
N GLU A 26 -13.51 4.36 -7.24
CA GLU A 26 -13.43 3.65 -5.96
C GLU A 26 -13.00 4.57 -4.81
N HIS A 27 -12.66 5.83 -5.08
CA HIS A 27 -12.13 6.78 -4.10
C HIS A 27 -10.85 6.27 -3.40
N TRP A 28 -9.99 5.59 -4.14
CA TRP A 28 -8.73 5.03 -3.64
C TRP A 28 -7.55 5.97 -3.90
N ALA A 29 -6.56 5.91 -3.01
CA ALA A 29 -5.29 6.60 -3.18
C ALA A 29 -4.16 5.65 -3.63
N GLY A 30 -4.42 4.36 -3.70
CA GLY A 30 -3.51 3.34 -4.19
C GLY A 30 -4.24 2.07 -4.59
N CYS A 31 -3.53 1.17 -5.25
CA CYS A 31 -4.04 -0.13 -5.65
C CYS A 31 -2.87 -1.09 -5.91
N CYS A 32 -3.03 -2.35 -5.51
CA CYS A 32 -2.11 -3.43 -5.84
C CYS A 32 -2.82 -4.45 -6.73
N SER A 33 -2.29 -4.69 -7.93
CA SER A 33 -2.78 -5.73 -8.83
C SER A 33 -1.87 -6.95 -8.77
N GLU A 34 -2.45 -8.08 -8.35
CA GLU A 34 -1.77 -9.36 -8.31
C GLU A 34 -1.44 -9.89 -9.71
N GLU A 35 -2.36 -9.75 -10.65
CA GLU A 35 -2.22 -10.29 -11.99
C GLU A 35 -1.16 -9.55 -12.80
N SER A 36 -1.15 -8.23 -12.77
CA SER A 36 -0.19 -7.42 -13.51
C SER A 36 1.13 -7.17 -12.80
N LYS A 37 1.22 -7.55 -11.51
CA LYS A 37 2.38 -7.27 -10.65
C LYS A 37 2.71 -5.77 -10.60
N GLU A 38 1.65 -4.97 -10.42
CA GLU A 38 1.74 -3.52 -10.36
C GLU A 38 1.20 -2.97 -9.05
N ILE A 39 1.89 -1.96 -8.55
CA ILE A 39 1.44 -1.11 -7.44
C ILE A 39 1.24 0.28 -8.00
N ILE A 40 0.04 0.82 -7.85
CA ILE A 40 -0.33 2.17 -8.26
C ILE A 40 -0.49 3.02 -7.02
N VAL A 41 0.14 4.19 -7.00
CA VAL A 41 0.03 5.20 -5.92
C VAL A 41 -0.41 6.51 -6.56
N ALA A 42 -1.39 7.16 -5.96
CA ALA A 42 -1.87 8.47 -6.42
C ALA A 42 -0.77 9.54 -6.35
N ASP A 43 -0.74 10.40 -7.35
CA ASP A 43 0.05 11.62 -7.33
C ASP A 43 -0.60 12.64 -6.38
N ILE A 44 -0.06 12.72 -5.17
CA ILE A 44 -0.59 13.59 -4.11
C ILE A 44 -0.28 15.08 -4.30
N SER A 45 0.43 15.44 -5.37
CA SER A 45 0.59 16.84 -5.78
C SER A 45 -0.67 17.43 -6.44
N GLU A 46 -1.65 16.58 -6.79
CA GLU A 46 -2.94 17.02 -7.33
C GLU A 46 -3.80 17.73 -6.28
N GLU A 47 -3.70 19.06 -6.22
CA GLU A 47 -4.38 19.90 -5.22
C GLU A 47 -5.90 19.69 -5.14
N SER A 48 -6.55 19.37 -6.25
CA SER A 48 -8.00 19.12 -6.30
C SER A 48 -8.44 17.93 -5.45
N TYR A 49 -7.56 16.95 -5.24
CA TYR A 49 -7.82 15.75 -4.44
C TYR A 49 -7.22 15.81 -3.04
N PHE A 50 -6.19 16.64 -2.84
CA PHE A 50 -5.46 16.76 -1.57
C PHE A 50 -5.30 18.23 -1.13
N PRO A 51 -6.39 19.03 -1.06
CA PRO A 51 -6.31 20.49 -0.93
C PRO A 51 -5.90 20.98 0.47
N TYR A 52 -5.96 20.12 1.48
CA TYR A 52 -5.74 20.52 2.88
C TYR A 52 -4.42 20.02 3.46
N MET A 53 -3.59 19.40 2.65
CA MET A 53 -2.31 18.84 3.09
C MET A 53 -1.14 19.77 2.71
N ASN A 54 -0.26 20.05 3.65
CA ASN A 54 1.04 20.65 3.34
C ASN A 54 2.00 19.59 2.76
N ASP A 55 3.18 20.00 2.31
CA ASP A 55 4.13 19.10 1.62
C ASP A 55 4.62 17.95 2.51
N GLU A 56 4.84 18.19 3.81
CA GLU A 56 5.25 17.17 4.77
C GLU A 56 4.14 16.15 5.01
N GLU A 57 2.91 16.61 5.15
CA GLU A 57 1.72 15.77 5.30
C GLU A 57 1.50 14.91 4.05
N LYS A 58 1.63 15.50 2.86
CA LYS A 58 1.54 14.81 1.58
C LYS A 58 2.58 13.68 1.49
N GLU A 59 3.83 13.96 1.81
CA GLU A 59 4.89 12.95 1.75
C GLU A 59 4.67 11.83 2.78
N THR A 60 4.23 12.15 3.98
CA THR A 60 3.87 11.19 5.02
C THR A 60 2.73 10.28 4.56
N PHE A 61 1.70 10.88 3.97
CA PHE A 61 0.55 10.16 3.43
C PHE A 61 0.95 9.25 2.25
N ARG A 62 1.74 9.75 1.30
CA ARG A 62 2.26 8.96 0.19
C ARG A 62 3.03 7.71 0.66
N LYS A 63 3.92 7.89 1.64
CA LYS A 63 4.67 6.77 2.21
C LYS A 63 3.77 5.74 2.89
N LYS A 64 2.72 6.19 3.56
CA LYS A 64 1.72 5.29 4.16
C LYS A 64 1.00 4.48 3.09
N ILE A 65 0.50 5.12 2.03
CA ILE A 65 -0.17 4.44 0.92
C ILE A 65 0.76 3.39 0.30
N LEU A 66 2.00 3.77 -0.01
CA LEU A 66 2.96 2.84 -0.61
C LEU A 66 3.22 1.62 0.28
N ARG A 67 3.37 1.79 1.60
CA ARG A 67 3.49 0.66 2.52
C ARG A 67 2.25 -0.24 2.51
N HIS A 68 1.05 0.37 2.49
CA HIS A 68 -0.22 -0.36 2.42
C HIS A 68 -0.26 -1.28 1.19
N GLU A 69 0.05 -0.76 0.02
CA GLU A 69 0.03 -1.54 -1.22
C GLU A 69 1.15 -2.61 -1.28
N ILE A 70 2.31 -2.32 -0.71
CA ILE A 70 3.38 -3.31 -0.56
C ILE A 70 2.95 -4.47 0.35
N ILE A 71 2.22 -4.21 1.42
CA ILE A 71 1.70 -5.26 2.29
C ILE A 71 0.71 -6.14 1.53
N HIS A 72 -0.19 -5.56 0.74
CA HIS A 72 -1.04 -6.33 -0.17
C HIS A 72 -0.22 -7.24 -1.09
N ALA A 73 0.83 -6.72 -1.70
CA ALA A 73 1.70 -7.50 -2.59
C ALA A 73 2.36 -8.68 -1.86
N PHE A 74 2.85 -8.49 -0.63
CA PHE A 74 3.39 -9.59 0.18
C PHE A 74 2.35 -10.65 0.52
N LEU A 75 1.14 -10.25 0.86
CA LEU A 75 0.05 -11.18 1.18
C LEU A 75 -0.42 -11.95 -0.07
N ASN A 76 -0.44 -11.29 -1.23
CA ASN A 76 -0.75 -11.92 -2.51
C ASN A 76 0.33 -12.96 -2.89
N GLU A 77 1.59 -12.56 -2.91
CA GLU A 77 2.70 -13.45 -3.30
C GLU A 77 2.91 -14.62 -2.33
N SER A 78 2.55 -14.47 -1.06
CA SER A 78 2.59 -15.55 -0.08
C SER A 78 1.45 -16.56 -0.24
N GLY A 79 0.46 -16.29 -1.08
CA GLY A 79 -0.74 -17.11 -1.25
C GLY A 79 -1.79 -16.95 -0.14
N LEU A 80 -1.53 -16.10 0.86
CA LEU A 80 -2.44 -15.90 2.00
C LEU A 80 -3.74 -15.21 1.59
N SER A 81 -3.71 -14.34 0.57
CA SER A 81 -4.91 -13.70 0.06
C SER A 81 -5.94 -14.71 -0.47
N ASP A 82 -5.48 -15.80 -1.06
CA ASP A 82 -6.36 -16.85 -1.60
C ASP A 82 -6.70 -17.94 -0.57
N SER A 83 -5.78 -18.21 0.36
CA SER A 83 -5.92 -19.31 1.32
C SER A 83 -6.53 -18.91 2.66
N SER A 84 -6.57 -17.62 2.99
CA SER A 84 -7.10 -17.12 4.26
C SER A 84 -8.63 -16.94 4.23
N SER A 85 -9.38 -17.94 3.81
CA SER A 85 -10.83 -17.82 3.65
C SER A 85 -11.58 -17.93 4.98
N THR A 86 -12.51 -17.01 5.20
CA THR A 86 -13.58 -17.09 6.22
C THR A 86 -14.90 -16.74 5.56
N PRO A 87 -16.08 -17.02 6.19
CA PRO A 87 -17.37 -16.63 5.62
C PRO A 87 -17.50 -15.13 5.31
N ASP A 88 -16.76 -14.28 6.04
CA ASP A 88 -16.79 -12.82 5.92
C ASP A 88 -15.60 -12.25 5.11
N GLY A 89 -14.86 -13.10 4.42
CA GLY A 89 -13.63 -12.73 3.70
C GLY A 89 -12.35 -13.13 4.45
N GLY A 90 -11.23 -13.21 3.72
CA GLY A 90 -9.95 -13.63 4.28
C GLY A 90 -9.31 -12.57 5.17
N TRP A 91 -8.72 -12.97 6.29
CA TRP A 91 -7.99 -12.05 7.18
C TRP A 91 -6.84 -11.31 6.45
N ALA A 92 -6.21 -11.96 5.47
CA ALA A 92 -5.13 -11.37 4.66
C ALA A 92 -5.62 -10.28 3.69
N LYS A 93 -6.93 -10.10 3.53
CA LYS A 93 -7.55 -9.01 2.75
C LYS A 93 -8.19 -7.95 3.65
N HIS A 94 -7.99 -8.05 4.95
CA HIS A 94 -8.62 -7.16 5.93
C HIS A 94 -7.93 -5.79 5.94
N GLU A 95 -8.58 -4.78 5.41
CA GLU A 95 -8.03 -3.44 5.20
C GLU A 95 -7.59 -2.75 6.49
N GLU A 96 -8.32 -2.93 7.58
CA GLU A 96 -7.96 -2.34 8.88
C GLU A 96 -6.63 -2.89 9.41
N MET A 97 -6.40 -4.20 9.29
CA MET A 97 -5.12 -4.85 9.67
C MET A 97 -3.98 -4.34 8.79
N ILE A 98 -4.21 -4.25 7.47
CA ILE A 98 -3.24 -3.77 6.50
C ILE A 98 -2.88 -2.30 6.78
N ASP A 99 -3.87 -1.45 7.02
CA ASP A 99 -3.68 -0.05 7.40
C ASP A 99 -2.91 0.09 8.72
N TRP A 100 -3.27 -0.70 9.73
CA TRP A 100 -2.56 -0.69 11.01
C TRP A 100 -1.08 -1.02 10.81
N PHE A 101 -0.77 -2.06 10.05
CA PHE A 101 0.61 -2.44 9.78
C PHE A 101 1.35 -1.39 8.94
N ALA A 102 0.70 -0.81 7.94
CA ALA A 102 1.26 0.27 7.12
C ALA A 102 1.62 1.52 7.94
N ILE A 103 0.81 1.82 8.96
CA ILE A 103 1.03 2.96 9.86
C ILE A 103 2.13 2.64 10.87
N GLN A 104 2.10 1.47 11.50
CA GLN A 104 2.94 1.14 12.64
C GLN A 104 4.29 0.51 12.28
N SER A 105 4.44 -0.09 11.09
CA SER A 105 5.68 -0.80 10.71
C SER A 105 6.98 0.00 10.92
N PRO A 106 7.06 1.31 10.61
CA PRO A 106 8.27 2.07 10.89
C PRO A 106 8.67 2.08 12.37
N LYS A 107 7.68 2.15 13.27
CA LYS A 107 7.91 2.13 14.74
C LYS A 107 8.27 0.73 15.22
N ILE A 108 7.63 -0.30 14.65
CA ILE A 108 7.93 -1.71 14.97
C ILE A 108 9.37 -2.03 14.58
N PHE A 109 9.80 -1.68 13.37
CA PHE A 109 11.17 -1.91 12.91
C PHE A 109 12.20 -1.10 13.70
N GLN A 110 11.87 0.12 14.07
CA GLN A 110 12.73 0.91 14.95
C GLN A 110 12.91 0.23 16.31
N ALA A 111 11.84 -0.26 16.92
CA ALA A 111 11.91 -0.99 18.18
C ALA A 111 12.76 -2.27 18.06
N PHE A 112 12.59 -3.05 16.98
CA PHE A 112 13.42 -4.23 16.72
C PHE A 112 14.91 -3.88 16.60
N LYS A 113 15.20 -2.78 15.92
CA LYS A 113 16.58 -2.28 15.75
C LYS A 113 17.19 -1.83 17.07
N GLU A 114 16.43 -1.15 17.92
CA GLU A 114 16.89 -0.66 19.24
C GLU A 114 17.31 -1.77 20.18
N VAL A 115 16.64 -2.93 20.10
CA VAL A 115 16.96 -4.10 20.95
C VAL A 115 17.85 -5.14 20.25
N GLY A 116 18.29 -4.86 19.04
CA GLY A 116 19.24 -5.71 18.30
C GLY A 116 18.65 -7.03 17.78
N CYS A 117 17.33 -7.07 17.49
CA CYS A 117 16.67 -8.27 16.96
C CYS A 117 16.18 -8.12 15.51
N LEU A 118 16.69 -7.12 14.78
CA LEU A 118 16.42 -6.90 13.37
C LEU A 118 17.69 -7.18 12.54
#